data_3712106bcc9c1b093a6cb58c353c6e2e
#
_entry.id   3712106bcc9c1b093a6cb58c353c6e2e
#
_cell.length_a   1.000
_cell.length_b   1.000
_cell.length_c   1.000
_cell.angle_alpha   90.00
_cell.angle_beta   90.00
_cell.angle_gamma   90.00
#
_symmetry.space_group_name_H-M   'P 1'
#
loop_
_entity.id
_entity.type
_entity.pdbx_description
1 polymer ?
#
loop_
_entity_poly.entity_id
_entity_poly.type
_entity_poly.pdbx_seq_one_letter_code
_entity_poly.pdbx_strand_id
1 'polypeptide(L)'
;MGLVFAKLSIPKNRAKTVVFSKNAVICERNKKLCMIFRIGDMRHDSFIVNASISVKIIRRRVSDEGEMYHQVEPIKIKPDSAEEPCVFMIWPITVLHVIDQDSPFYNCSAADLANERFELHVVLEGVTESTSMTFQARTSYLPREILWGHRFESMMIYRRDNNKYQVNFSAFHSTYEVDTPLCSSNDLEEYYKTTGLQHQHQHFASTYFWSTLLSVCLNNLFYRCKSLLEC
;
A
#
# COMPACT_ATOMS: atom_id res chain seq x y z
N MET A 1 37.01 4.59 16.09
CA MET A 1 35.55 4.53 16.33
C MET A 1 34.73 5.11 15.20
N GLY A 2 35.06 6.25 14.58
CA GLY A 2 34.28 6.91 13.54
C GLY A 2 34.00 6.09 12.27
N LEU A 3 34.96 5.32 11.78
CA LEU A 3 34.83 4.49 10.57
C LEU A 3 33.80 3.34 10.72
N VAL A 4 33.70 2.77 11.93
CA VAL A 4 32.73 1.70 12.22
C VAL A 4 31.32 2.28 12.26
N PHE A 5 31.16 3.46 12.85
CA PHE A 5 29.86 4.15 12.91
C PHE A 5 29.36 4.55 11.52
N ALA A 6 30.23 5.07 10.67
CA ALA A 6 29.91 5.42 9.28
C ALA A 6 29.44 4.20 8.46
N LYS A 7 30.04 3.02 8.70
CA LYS A 7 29.68 1.78 7.99
C LYS A 7 28.34 1.19 8.46
N LEU A 8 27.99 1.37 9.74
CA LEU A 8 26.70 0.95 10.31
C LEU A 8 25.55 1.86 9.89
N SER A 9 25.84 3.13 9.62
CA SER A 9 24.84 4.16 9.27
C SER A 9 24.45 4.21 7.79
N ILE A 10 24.93 3.27 6.94
CA ILE A 10 24.69 3.33 5.50
C ILE A 10 23.19 3.18 5.19
N PRO A 11 22.52 4.18 4.59
CA PRO A 11 21.08 4.14 4.29
C PRO A 11 20.65 2.96 3.43
N LYS A 12 21.53 2.44 2.59
CA LYS A 12 21.28 1.25 1.74
C LYS A 12 20.91 0.00 2.55
N ASN A 13 21.44 -0.15 3.76
CA ASN A 13 21.11 -1.29 4.62
C ASN A 13 19.71 -1.16 5.18
N ARG A 14 19.24 0.05 5.43
CA ARG A 14 17.87 0.31 5.90
C ARG A 14 16.83 0.02 4.80
N ALA A 15 17.11 0.41 3.58
CA ALA A 15 16.23 0.14 2.44
C ALA A 15 15.98 -1.37 2.22
N LYS A 16 16.95 -2.23 2.56
CA LYS A 16 16.84 -3.69 2.43
C LYS A 16 15.91 -4.34 3.46
N THR A 17 15.57 -3.65 4.54
CA THR A 17 14.63 -4.16 5.55
C THR A 17 13.17 -3.88 5.19
N VAL A 18 12.93 -3.02 4.22
CA VAL A 18 11.61 -2.76 3.66
C VAL A 18 11.27 -3.84 2.65
N VAL A 19 10.11 -4.45 2.84
CA VAL A 19 9.58 -5.51 1.97
C VAL A 19 8.32 -5.01 1.29
N PHE A 20 8.25 -5.23 0.00
CA PHE A 20 7.05 -5.01 -0.82
C PHE A 20 6.40 -6.36 -1.15
N SER A 21 5.08 -6.37 -1.37
CA SER A 21 4.40 -7.58 -1.84
C SER A 21 4.96 -8.00 -3.20
N LYS A 22 5.03 -9.31 -3.46
CA LYS A 22 5.50 -9.83 -4.76
C LYS A 22 4.62 -9.36 -5.90
N ASN A 23 3.32 -9.35 -5.67
CA ASN A 23 2.31 -8.98 -6.65
C ASN A 23 1.54 -7.77 -6.12
N ALA A 24 1.01 -6.97 -7.03
CA ALA A 24 -0.12 -6.11 -6.77
C ALA A 24 -1.40 -6.86 -7.15
N VAL A 25 -2.53 -6.48 -6.60
CA VAL A 25 -3.82 -7.12 -6.91
C VAL A 25 -4.84 -6.07 -7.30
N ILE A 26 -5.78 -6.44 -8.18
CA ILE A 26 -6.93 -5.61 -8.52
C ILE A 26 -8.18 -6.37 -8.09
N CYS A 27 -8.97 -5.75 -7.24
CA CYS A 27 -10.27 -6.29 -6.81
C CYS A 27 -11.27 -5.17 -6.55
N GLU A 28 -12.53 -5.55 -6.49
CA GLU A 28 -13.58 -4.62 -6.09
C GLU A 28 -13.55 -4.37 -4.59
N ARG A 29 -13.59 -3.10 -4.20
CA ARG A 29 -13.73 -2.65 -2.82
C ARG A 29 -14.67 -1.45 -2.76
N ASN A 30 -15.74 -1.58 -1.97
CA ASN A 30 -16.78 -0.56 -1.85
C ASN A 30 -17.37 -0.15 -3.22
N LYS A 31 -17.66 -1.12 -4.08
CA LYS A 31 -18.19 -0.93 -5.44
C LYS A 31 -17.26 -0.15 -6.39
N LYS A 32 -15.98 -0.11 -6.10
CA LYS A 32 -14.95 0.49 -6.96
C LYS A 32 -13.82 -0.50 -7.18
N LEU A 33 -13.31 -0.55 -8.39
CA LEU A 33 -12.08 -1.28 -8.66
C LEU A 33 -10.91 -0.56 -8.01
N CYS A 34 -10.10 -1.32 -7.31
CA CYS A 34 -8.95 -0.80 -6.58
C CYS A 34 -7.72 -1.66 -6.84
N MET A 35 -6.60 -1.02 -7.13
CA MET A 35 -5.31 -1.68 -7.15
C MET A 35 -4.66 -1.57 -5.78
N ILE A 36 -4.17 -2.70 -5.27
CA ILE A 36 -3.71 -2.85 -3.89
C ILE A 36 -2.35 -3.53 -3.88
N PHE A 37 -1.44 -3.05 -3.06
CA PHE A 37 -0.18 -3.70 -2.76
C PHE A 37 0.19 -3.47 -1.29
N ARG A 38 1.20 -4.21 -0.79
CA ARG A 38 1.61 -4.14 0.62
C ARG A 38 3.05 -3.69 0.76
N ILE A 39 3.30 -2.96 1.83
CA ILE A 39 4.65 -2.56 2.25
C ILE A 39 4.80 -2.92 3.72
N GLY A 40 5.91 -3.54 4.08
CA GLY A 40 6.25 -3.90 5.46
C GLY A 40 7.67 -3.57 5.81
N ASP A 41 7.93 -3.38 7.08
CA ASP A 41 9.27 -3.26 7.63
C ASP A 41 9.58 -4.51 8.45
N MET A 42 10.69 -5.18 8.11
CA MET A 42 11.14 -6.39 8.80
C MET A 42 11.98 -6.08 10.04
N ARG A 43 12.28 -4.81 10.30
CA ARG A 43 13.12 -4.41 11.41
C ARG A 43 12.26 -4.01 12.62
N HIS A 44 12.59 -4.57 13.79
CA HIS A 44 11.86 -4.34 15.04
C HIS A 44 12.48 -3.26 15.92
N ASP A 45 13.79 -3.00 15.77
CA ASP A 45 14.56 -2.18 16.71
C ASP A 45 14.68 -0.69 16.32
N SER A 46 14.16 -0.31 15.17
CA SER A 46 14.22 1.06 14.68
C SER A 46 13.11 1.32 13.70
N PHE A 47 12.26 2.28 14.00
CA PHE A 47 11.09 2.61 13.19
C PHE A 47 11.43 3.53 12.02
N ILE A 48 10.54 3.56 11.04
CA ILE A 48 10.56 4.51 9.95
C ILE A 48 9.66 5.67 10.32
N VAL A 49 10.23 6.86 10.36
CA VAL A 49 9.53 8.11 10.69
C VAL A 49 9.33 8.91 9.40
N ASN A 50 8.24 9.66 9.33
CA ASN A 50 7.91 10.51 8.18
C ASN A 50 7.96 9.74 6.85
N ALA A 51 7.39 8.53 6.83
CA ALA A 51 7.34 7.73 5.62
C ALA A 51 6.38 8.35 4.60
N SER A 52 6.83 8.50 3.37
CA SER A 52 6.00 8.89 2.24
C SER A 52 6.09 7.85 1.13
N ILE A 53 4.98 7.60 0.45
CA ILE A 53 4.92 6.65 -0.66
C ILE A 53 4.55 7.41 -1.90
N SER A 54 5.28 7.17 -2.98
CA SER A 54 4.95 7.66 -4.32
C SER A 54 4.88 6.51 -5.31
N VAL A 55 3.89 6.57 -6.20
CA VAL A 55 3.69 5.58 -7.27
C VAL A 55 3.64 6.30 -8.59
N LYS A 56 4.37 5.78 -9.57
CA LYS A 56 4.42 6.31 -10.93
C LYS A 56 4.27 5.18 -11.93
N ILE A 57 3.48 5.41 -12.95
CA ILE A 57 3.41 4.51 -14.10
C ILE A 57 4.32 5.04 -15.19
N ILE A 58 5.06 4.15 -15.82
CA ILE A 58 5.95 4.44 -16.95
C ILE A 58 5.42 3.68 -18.15
N ARG A 59 5.06 4.42 -19.20
CA ARG A 59 4.59 3.90 -20.47
C ARG A 59 5.47 4.36 -21.61
N ARG A 60 5.71 3.47 -22.55
CA ARG A 60 6.36 3.84 -23.82
C ARG A 60 5.30 4.44 -24.75
N ARG A 61 5.57 5.63 -25.25
CA ARG A 61 4.73 6.35 -26.21
C ARG A 61 5.53 6.69 -27.46
N VAL A 62 4.81 6.91 -28.55
CA VAL A 62 5.37 7.40 -29.82
C VAL A 62 4.68 8.74 -30.10
N SER A 63 5.46 9.79 -30.35
CA SER A 63 4.91 11.09 -30.74
C SER A 63 4.41 11.06 -32.19
N ASP A 64 3.66 12.08 -32.59
CA ASP A 64 3.16 12.21 -33.96
C ASP A 64 4.28 12.29 -34.99
N GLU A 65 5.46 12.76 -34.57
CA GLU A 65 6.68 12.83 -35.41
C GLU A 65 7.46 11.50 -35.44
N GLY A 66 6.97 10.47 -34.73
CA GLY A 66 7.60 9.15 -34.69
C GLY A 66 8.71 8.99 -33.63
N GLU A 67 8.90 9.98 -32.74
CA GLU A 67 9.85 9.86 -31.65
C GLU A 67 9.31 8.97 -30.54
N MET A 68 10.13 8.02 -30.07
CA MET A 68 9.82 7.16 -28.92
C MET A 68 10.27 7.82 -27.63
N TYR A 69 9.33 8.04 -26.72
CA TYR A 69 9.61 8.57 -25.38
C TYR A 69 8.93 7.75 -24.28
N HIS A 70 9.40 7.96 -23.05
CA HIS A 70 8.79 7.35 -21.87
C HIS A 70 7.96 8.38 -21.13
N GLN A 71 6.65 8.19 -21.13
CA GLN A 71 5.72 8.99 -20.37
C GLN A 71 5.71 8.48 -18.93
N VAL A 72 5.86 9.39 -17.97
CA VAL A 72 5.85 9.10 -16.53
C VAL A 72 4.70 9.85 -15.90
N GLU A 73 3.71 9.14 -15.39
CA GLU A 73 2.53 9.71 -14.75
C GLU A 73 2.46 9.31 -13.26
N PRO A 74 2.19 10.24 -12.35
CA PRO A 74 1.96 9.92 -10.96
C PRO A 74 0.60 9.27 -10.76
N ILE A 75 0.52 8.31 -9.85
CA ILE A 75 -0.71 7.64 -9.46
C ILE A 75 -1.10 8.09 -8.06
N LYS A 76 -2.35 8.51 -7.88
CA LYS A 76 -2.91 8.87 -6.58
C LYS A 76 -3.10 7.60 -5.74
N ILE A 77 -2.48 7.55 -4.59
CA ILE A 77 -2.59 6.41 -3.67
C ILE A 77 -3.08 6.89 -2.30
N LYS A 78 -3.68 5.96 -1.57
CA LYS A 78 -4.05 6.15 -0.17
C LYS A 78 -3.60 4.93 0.64
N PRO A 79 -3.01 5.12 1.82
CA PRO A 79 -2.86 4.03 2.78
C PRO A 79 -4.24 3.61 3.27
N ASP A 80 -4.46 2.30 3.44
CA ASP A 80 -5.74 1.77 3.91
C ASP A 80 -6.10 2.21 5.33
N SER A 81 -5.09 2.58 6.12
CA SER A 81 -5.20 2.87 7.55
C SER A 81 -5.11 4.35 7.92
N ALA A 82 -4.90 5.27 6.99
CA ALA A 82 -4.73 6.69 7.30
C ALA A 82 -5.33 7.60 6.24
N GLU A 83 -5.99 8.66 6.67
CA GLU A 83 -6.43 9.76 5.80
C GLU A 83 -5.31 10.76 5.50
N GLU A 84 -4.18 10.67 6.21
CA GLU A 84 -3.05 11.58 6.10
C GLU A 84 -1.97 11.06 5.13
N PRO A 85 -1.23 11.96 4.47
CA PRO A 85 -0.16 11.58 3.54
C PRO A 85 1.06 10.95 4.24
N CYS A 86 1.16 11.07 5.56
CA CYS A 86 2.25 10.52 6.34
C CYS A 86 1.91 9.10 6.82
N VAL A 87 2.68 8.14 6.37
CA VAL A 87 2.45 6.73 6.67
C VAL A 87 3.17 6.34 7.94
N PHE A 88 2.41 5.82 8.90
CA PHE A 88 2.96 5.32 10.15
C PHE A 88 3.22 3.81 10.05
N MET A 89 4.49 3.42 9.90
CA MET A 89 4.90 2.05 9.65
C MET A 89 5.24 1.27 10.93
N ILE A 90 4.27 1.15 11.86
CA ILE A 90 4.42 0.24 13.02
C ILE A 90 4.20 -1.22 12.60
N TRP A 91 3.32 -1.44 11.64
CA TRP A 91 2.98 -2.73 11.04
C TRP A 91 2.93 -2.63 9.52
N PRO A 92 2.88 -3.77 8.83
CA PRO A 92 2.73 -3.76 7.38
C PRO A 92 1.46 -3.04 6.97
N ILE A 93 1.60 -2.14 6.02
CA ILE A 93 0.51 -1.33 5.49
C ILE A 93 0.03 -1.87 4.15
N THR A 94 -1.25 -1.69 3.92
CA THR A 94 -1.87 -1.92 2.62
C THR A 94 -2.05 -0.57 1.94
N VAL A 95 -1.53 -0.43 0.74
CA VAL A 95 -1.64 0.77 -0.09
C VAL A 95 -2.68 0.54 -1.15
N LEU A 96 -3.58 1.50 -1.29
CA LEU A 96 -4.75 1.45 -2.16
C LEU A 96 -4.67 2.55 -3.21
N HIS A 97 -4.86 2.19 -4.46
CA HIS A 97 -5.18 3.10 -5.54
C HIS A 97 -6.59 2.82 -6.03
N VAL A 98 -7.50 3.78 -5.86
CA VAL A 98 -8.85 3.68 -6.41
C VAL A 98 -8.77 4.01 -7.89
N ILE A 99 -9.30 3.12 -8.74
CA ILE A 99 -9.34 3.32 -10.19
C ILE A 99 -10.57 4.19 -10.50
N ASP A 100 -10.38 5.50 -10.39
CA ASP A 100 -11.37 6.53 -10.69
C ASP A 100 -11.08 7.22 -12.04
N GLN A 101 -11.85 8.25 -12.38
CA GLN A 101 -11.74 8.98 -13.64
C GLN A 101 -10.35 9.62 -13.88
N ASP A 102 -9.64 9.95 -12.80
CA ASP A 102 -8.29 10.50 -12.87
C ASP A 102 -7.20 9.41 -12.97
N SER A 103 -7.61 8.14 -12.87
CA SER A 103 -6.67 7.01 -12.93
C SER A 103 -6.26 6.68 -14.36
N PRO A 104 -4.96 6.41 -14.59
CA PRO A 104 -4.50 5.94 -15.90
C PRO A 104 -5.05 4.55 -16.27
N PHE A 105 -5.69 3.83 -15.33
CA PHE A 105 -6.32 2.53 -15.54
C PHE A 105 -7.85 2.60 -15.68
N TYR A 106 -8.45 3.80 -15.73
CA TYR A 106 -9.91 3.96 -15.70
C TYR A 106 -10.64 3.22 -16.83
N ASN A 107 -10.08 3.26 -18.05
CA ASN A 107 -10.64 2.58 -19.23
C ASN A 107 -9.98 1.22 -19.49
N CYS A 108 -9.20 0.70 -18.55
CA CYS A 108 -8.45 -0.54 -18.73
C CYS A 108 -9.26 -1.72 -18.17
N SER A 109 -9.58 -2.70 -19.01
CA SER A 109 -10.17 -3.98 -18.62
C SER A 109 -9.09 -4.98 -18.18
N ALA A 110 -9.50 -6.11 -17.63
CA ALA A 110 -8.57 -7.19 -17.28
C ALA A 110 -7.76 -7.69 -18.50
N ALA A 111 -8.39 -7.75 -19.67
CA ALA A 111 -7.74 -8.17 -20.92
C ALA A 111 -6.74 -7.12 -21.43
N ASP A 112 -7.10 -5.83 -21.31
CA ASP A 112 -6.23 -4.73 -21.71
C ASP A 112 -4.99 -4.67 -20.82
N LEU A 113 -5.17 -4.84 -19.50
CA LEU A 113 -4.07 -4.86 -18.53
C LEU A 113 -3.03 -5.93 -18.88
N ALA A 114 -3.49 -7.12 -19.26
CA ALA A 114 -2.60 -8.23 -19.62
C ALA A 114 -1.78 -7.97 -20.89
N ASN A 115 -2.31 -7.16 -21.82
CA ASN A 115 -1.68 -6.87 -23.11
C ASN A 115 -0.87 -5.56 -23.13
N GLU A 116 -1.15 -4.66 -22.18
CA GLU A 116 -0.49 -3.35 -22.11
C GLU A 116 0.97 -3.49 -21.64
N ARG A 117 1.83 -2.62 -22.16
CA ARG A 117 3.25 -2.56 -21.77
C ARG A 117 3.51 -1.32 -20.94
N PHE A 118 3.60 -1.50 -19.63
CA PHE A 118 3.97 -0.46 -18.69
C PHE A 118 4.78 -1.04 -17.53
N GLU A 119 5.33 -0.19 -16.73
CA GLU A 119 5.97 -0.54 -15.46
C GLU A 119 5.46 0.42 -14.38
N LEU A 120 4.99 -0.15 -13.26
CA LEU A 120 4.51 0.60 -12.10
C LEU A 120 5.64 0.72 -11.08
N HIS A 121 6.20 1.90 -10.94
CA HIS A 121 7.27 2.16 -9.97
C HIS A 121 6.69 2.61 -8.64
N VAL A 122 7.09 1.94 -7.57
CA VAL A 122 6.72 2.27 -6.20
C VAL A 122 7.97 2.67 -5.43
N VAL A 123 7.92 3.82 -4.80
CA VAL A 123 9.02 4.38 -4.00
C VAL A 123 8.50 4.71 -2.61
N LEU A 124 9.16 4.16 -1.61
CA LEU A 124 9.01 4.54 -0.20
C LEU A 124 10.21 5.38 0.22
N GLU A 125 9.97 6.56 0.70
CA GLU A 125 10.97 7.43 1.33
C GLU A 125 10.66 7.56 2.81
N GLY A 126 11.68 7.63 3.65
CA GLY A 126 11.50 7.79 5.07
C GLY A 126 12.78 8.11 5.80
N VAL A 127 12.66 8.42 7.08
CA VAL A 127 13.79 8.71 7.97
C VAL A 127 13.92 7.56 8.96
N THR A 128 15.15 7.07 9.15
CA THR A 128 15.44 6.06 10.17
C THR A 128 15.48 6.73 11.54
N GLU A 129 14.68 6.29 12.49
CA GLU A 129 14.63 6.85 13.84
C GLU A 129 15.99 6.84 14.53
N SER A 130 16.72 5.73 14.49
CA SER A 130 17.98 5.55 15.22
C SER A 130 19.15 6.37 14.68
N THR A 131 19.13 6.76 13.39
CA THR A 131 20.25 7.45 12.74
C THR A 131 19.86 8.80 12.17
N SER A 132 18.59 9.15 12.17
CA SER A 132 18.01 10.34 11.53
C SER A 132 18.39 10.49 10.04
N MET A 133 18.79 9.39 9.40
CA MET A 133 19.16 9.39 7.98
C MET A 133 17.96 9.06 7.11
N THR A 134 17.80 9.81 6.02
CA THR A 134 16.84 9.50 4.98
C THR A 134 17.28 8.29 4.17
N PHE A 135 16.33 7.44 3.82
CA PHE A 135 16.54 6.32 2.90
C PHE A 135 15.40 6.24 1.91
N GLN A 136 15.63 5.51 0.83
CA GLN A 136 14.63 5.26 -0.20
C GLN A 136 14.65 3.77 -0.54
N ALA A 137 13.49 3.12 -0.40
CA ALA A 137 13.25 1.75 -0.87
C ALA A 137 12.37 1.79 -2.12
N ARG A 138 12.67 0.93 -3.10
CA ARG A 138 12.02 0.94 -4.41
C ARG A 138 11.63 -0.47 -4.82
N THR A 139 10.51 -0.57 -5.50
CA THR A 139 10.10 -1.76 -6.24
C THR A 139 9.39 -1.35 -7.52
N SER A 140 9.18 -2.29 -8.42
CA SER A 140 8.33 -2.10 -9.58
C SER A 140 7.45 -3.32 -9.80
N TYR A 141 6.30 -3.11 -10.45
CA TYR A 141 5.39 -4.16 -10.86
C TYR A 141 5.16 -4.09 -12.37
N LEU A 142 5.36 -5.20 -13.02
CA LEU A 142 5.00 -5.41 -14.43
C LEU A 142 3.53 -5.83 -14.53
N PRO A 143 2.87 -5.70 -15.69
CA PRO A 143 1.48 -6.14 -15.87
C PRO A 143 1.20 -7.56 -15.39
N ARG A 144 2.12 -8.50 -15.66
CA ARG A 144 2.05 -9.90 -15.24
C ARG A 144 2.14 -10.13 -13.72
N GLU A 145 2.60 -9.13 -12.98
CA GLU A 145 2.72 -9.14 -11.51
C GLU A 145 1.54 -8.44 -10.83
N ILE A 146 0.58 -7.96 -11.63
CA ILE A 146 -0.68 -7.38 -11.18
C ILE A 146 -1.78 -8.41 -11.41
N LEU A 147 -2.25 -9.03 -10.34
CA LEU A 147 -3.25 -10.10 -10.38
C LEU A 147 -4.65 -9.51 -10.33
N TRP A 148 -5.41 -9.64 -11.41
CA TRP A 148 -6.81 -9.25 -11.45
C TRP A 148 -7.68 -10.31 -10.78
N GLY A 149 -8.68 -9.90 -10.00
CA GLY A 149 -9.55 -10.84 -9.30
C GLY A 149 -8.91 -11.51 -8.09
N HIS A 150 -7.90 -10.91 -7.50
CA HIS A 150 -7.24 -11.41 -6.30
C HIS A 150 -7.35 -10.43 -5.14
N ARG A 151 -7.33 -10.97 -3.93
CA ARG A 151 -7.28 -10.20 -2.67
C ARG A 151 -6.22 -10.78 -1.77
N PHE A 152 -5.56 -9.93 -0.99
CA PHE A 152 -4.59 -10.37 -0.01
C PHE A 152 -5.24 -11.05 1.19
N GLU A 153 -4.62 -12.12 1.70
CA GLU A 153 -5.01 -12.73 2.98
C GLU A 153 -4.78 -11.76 4.15
N SER A 154 -5.56 -11.94 5.22
CA SER A 154 -5.37 -11.16 6.45
C SER A 154 -4.05 -11.53 7.12
N MET A 155 -3.23 -10.52 7.41
CA MET A 155 -1.98 -10.69 8.14
C MET A 155 -2.13 -10.45 9.65
N MET A 156 -3.18 -9.76 10.06
CA MET A 156 -3.38 -9.38 11.45
C MET A 156 -4.22 -10.44 12.15
N ILE A 157 -3.63 -11.07 13.17
CA ILE A 157 -4.29 -12.08 13.99
C ILE A 157 -4.42 -11.52 15.41
N TYR A 158 -5.65 -11.43 15.90
CA TYR A 158 -5.88 -11.11 17.31
C TYR A 158 -5.76 -12.38 18.14
N ARG A 159 -4.79 -12.42 19.04
CA ARG A 159 -4.62 -13.54 19.99
C ARG A 159 -5.34 -13.23 21.31
N ARG A 160 -6.36 -14.01 21.62
CA ARG A 160 -7.15 -13.87 22.87
C ARG A 160 -6.34 -14.16 24.11
N ASP A 161 -5.35 -15.06 24.04
CA ASP A 161 -4.53 -15.48 25.16
C ASP A 161 -3.73 -14.31 25.78
N ASN A 162 -3.28 -13.38 24.96
CA ASN A 162 -2.46 -12.25 25.37
C ASN A 162 -3.13 -10.90 25.14
N ASN A 163 -4.36 -10.85 24.63
CA ASN A 163 -5.08 -9.65 24.22
C ASN A 163 -4.24 -8.72 23.32
N LYS A 164 -3.46 -9.32 22.39
CA LYS A 164 -2.54 -8.59 21.50
C LYS A 164 -2.79 -8.94 20.05
N TYR A 165 -2.60 -7.96 19.20
CA TYR A 165 -2.51 -8.18 17.75
C TYR A 165 -1.13 -8.69 17.40
N GLN A 166 -1.08 -9.73 16.59
CA GLN A 166 0.15 -10.29 16.03
C GLN A 166 0.11 -10.22 14.52
N VAL A 167 1.22 -9.81 13.91
CA VAL A 167 1.37 -9.79 12.45
C VAL A 167 1.99 -11.11 12.00
N ASN A 168 1.30 -11.79 11.10
CA ASN A 168 1.81 -12.99 10.43
C ASN A 168 2.46 -12.61 9.09
N PHE A 169 3.77 -12.45 9.09
CA PHE A 169 4.52 -12.15 7.86
C PHE A 169 4.52 -13.29 6.83
N SER A 170 4.19 -14.54 7.23
CA SER A 170 4.05 -15.65 6.27
C SER A 170 2.93 -15.40 5.27
N ALA A 171 1.85 -14.71 5.68
CA ALA A 171 0.73 -14.33 4.82
C ALA A 171 0.95 -13.01 4.06
N PHE A 172 2.14 -12.38 4.18
CA PHE A 172 2.40 -11.06 3.59
C PHE A 172 2.23 -11.04 2.07
N HIS A 173 2.63 -12.10 1.39
CA HIS A 173 2.55 -12.25 -0.06
C HIS A 173 1.34 -13.06 -0.53
N SER A 174 0.64 -13.72 0.39
CA SER A 174 -0.45 -14.63 0.06
C SER A 174 -1.67 -13.88 -0.45
N THR A 175 -2.23 -14.38 -1.54
CA THR A 175 -3.44 -13.87 -2.17
C THR A 175 -4.42 -15.01 -2.43
N TYR A 176 -5.70 -14.72 -2.49
CA TYR A 176 -6.75 -15.65 -2.90
C TYR A 176 -7.64 -15.00 -3.94
N GLU A 177 -8.26 -15.84 -4.78
CA GLU A 177 -9.16 -15.40 -5.82
C GLU A 177 -10.48 -14.89 -5.23
N VAL A 178 -11.00 -13.82 -5.81
CA VAL A 178 -12.31 -13.24 -5.50
C VAL A 178 -13.04 -12.90 -6.78
N ASP A 179 -14.34 -13.04 -6.74
CA ASP A 179 -15.18 -12.62 -7.86
C ASP A 179 -15.03 -11.11 -8.06
N THR A 180 -14.55 -10.72 -9.24
CA THR A 180 -14.27 -9.33 -9.59
C THR A 180 -14.66 -9.11 -11.05
N PRO A 181 -15.42 -8.06 -11.38
CA PRO A 181 -15.76 -7.73 -12.74
C PRO A 181 -14.51 -7.60 -13.63
N LEU A 182 -14.55 -8.20 -14.81
CA LEU A 182 -13.44 -8.14 -15.77
C LEU A 182 -13.50 -6.90 -16.68
N CYS A 183 -14.57 -6.13 -16.57
CA CYS A 183 -14.78 -4.88 -17.31
C CYS A 183 -13.91 -3.74 -16.74
N SER A 184 -13.82 -2.63 -17.48
CA SER A 184 -13.14 -1.44 -17.01
C SER A 184 -13.89 -0.76 -15.85
N SER A 185 -13.21 0.12 -15.12
CA SER A 185 -13.85 0.90 -14.05
C SER A 185 -14.92 1.85 -14.61
N ASN A 186 -14.73 2.35 -15.83
CA ASN A 186 -15.70 3.17 -16.53
C ASN A 186 -17.00 2.40 -16.80
N ASP A 187 -16.90 1.19 -17.39
CA ASP A 187 -18.05 0.35 -17.69
C ASP A 187 -18.78 -0.07 -16.41
N LEU A 188 -18.03 -0.34 -15.34
CA LEU A 188 -18.58 -0.71 -14.05
C LEU A 188 -19.37 0.46 -13.42
N GLU A 189 -18.84 1.68 -13.47
CA GLU A 189 -19.55 2.86 -13.00
C GLU A 189 -20.83 3.13 -13.82
N GLU A 190 -20.76 2.95 -15.13
CA GLU A 190 -21.92 3.11 -16.02
C GLU A 190 -22.98 2.06 -15.73
N TYR A 191 -22.59 0.80 -15.51
CA TYR A 191 -23.49 -0.25 -15.08
C TYR A 191 -24.19 0.08 -13.77
N TYR A 192 -23.47 0.55 -12.75
CA TYR A 192 -24.09 0.93 -11.47
C TYR A 192 -25.03 2.13 -11.59
N LYS A 193 -24.71 3.12 -12.45
CA LYS A 193 -25.60 4.26 -12.74
C LYS A 193 -26.90 3.81 -13.37
N THR A 194 -26.82 2.90 -14.34
CA THR A 194 -27.98 2.40 -15.08
C THR A 194 -28.88 1.51 -14.23
N THR A 195 -28.30 0.69 -13.36
CA THR A 195 -29.03 -0.28 -12.53
C THR A 195 -29.60 0.33 -11.24
N GLY A 196 -29.37 1.62 -10.97
CA GLY A 196 -29.91 2.33 -9.79
C GLY A 196 -29.36 1.87 -8.45
N LEU A 197 -28.30 1.05 -8.42
CA LEU A 197 -27.63 0.55 -7.22
C LEU A 197 -26.65 1.57 -6.57
N GLN A 198 -26.72 2.83 -6.99
CA GLN A 198 -26.03 3.92 -6.31
C GLN A 198 -26.81 4.35 -5.07
N HIS A 199 -26.15 4.34 -3.93
CA HIS A 199 -26.60 4.85 -2.63
C HIS A 199 -27.48 3.95 -1.74
N GLN A 200 -26.90 2.90 -1.21
CA GLN A 200 -27.22 2.50 0.17
C GLN A 200 -25.98 1.86 0.78
N HIS A 201 -25.40 2.50 1.76
CA HIS A 201 -24.34 2.12 2.70
C HIS A 201 -23.09 3.00 2.69
N GLN A 202 -23.25 4.27 3.05
CA GLN A 202 -22.14 5.10 3.55
C GLN A 202 -22.04 5.13 5.08
N HIS A 203 -22.80 4.33 5.85
CA HIS A 203 -22.94 4.59 7.29
C HIS A 203 -22.65 3.44 8.26
N PHE A 204 -22.12 2.28 7.88
CA PHE A 204 -22.03 1.19 8.87
C PHE A 204 -20.65 0.60 9.18
N ALA A 205 -19.58 0.96 8.52
CA ALA A 205 -18.28 0.30 8.75
C ALA A 205 -17.18 1.15 9.43
N SER A 206 -17.37 2.47 9.53
CA SER A 206 -16.28 3.36 9.97
C SER A 206 -16.22 3.59 11.49
N THR A 207 -17.34 3.59 12.19
CA THR A 207 -17.40 4.16 13.55
C THR A 207 -16.97 3.20 14.66
N TYR A 208 -17.14 1.89 14.48
CA TYR A 208 -16.86 0.90 15.54
C TYR A 208 -15.44 0.33 15.50
N PHE A 209 -14.82 0.28 14.34
CA PHE A 209 -13.46 -0.28 14.23
C PHE A 209 -12.38 0.70 14.71
N TRP A 210 -12.57 1.99 14.46
CA TRP A 210 -11.60 3.03 14.79
C TRP A 210 -11.61 3.45 16.27
N SER A 211 -12.76 3.50 16.92
CA SER A 211 -12.83 3.84 18.35
C SER A 211 -12.13 2.80 19.23
N THR A 212 -12.19 1.53 18.86
CA THR A 212 -11.55 0.43 19.60
C THR A 212 -10.03 0.38 19.35
N LEU A 213 -9.59 0.65 18.13
CA LEU A 213 -8.15 0.65 17.76
C LEU A 213 -7.40 1.85 18.34
N LEU A 214 -7.97 3.03 18.27
CA LEU A 214 -7.38 4.24 18.87
C LEU A 214 -7.28 4.15 20.40
N SER A 215 -8.28 3.61 21.07
CA SER A 215 -8.26 3.40 22.52
C SER A 215 -7.18 2.41 22.94
N VAL A 216 -6.95 1.34 22.17
CA VAL A 216 -5.92 0.33 22.45
C VAL A 216 -4.51 0.84 22.12
N CYS A 217 -4.34 1.62 21.06
CA CYS A 217 -3.05 2.23 20.72
C CYS A 217 -2.61 3.30 21.72
N LEU A 218 -3.53 4.17 22.14
CA LEU A 218 -3.23 5.21 23.14
C LEU A 218 -2.90 4.63 24.51
N ASN A 219 -3.61 3.60 24.95
CA ASN A 219 -3.30 2.92 26.20
C ASN A 219 -1.94 2.20 26.19
N ASN A 220 -1.54 1.59 25.07
CA ASN A 220 -0.23 0.93 24.97
C ASN A 220 0.95 1.91 24.87
N LEU A 221 0.75 3.09 24.27
CA LEU A 221 1.75 4.16 24.26
C LEU A 221 1.94 4.75 25.67
N PHE A 222 0.86 4.95 26.42
CA PHE A 222 0.93 5.46 27.81
C PHE A 222 1.64 4.49 28.77
N TYR A 223 1.46 3.18 28.61
CA TYR A 223 2.15 2.19 29.43
C TYR A 223 3.65 2.07 29.11
N ARG A 224 4.07 2.28 27.86
CA ARG A 224 5.48 2.23 27.47
C ARG A 224 6.25 3.51 27.85
N CYS A 225 5.61 4.67 27.84
CA CYS A 225 6.23 5.91 28.36
C CYS A 225 6.40 5.90 29.88
N LYS A 226 5.53 5.24 30.63
CA LYS A 226 5.67 5.14 32.10
C LYS A 226 6.83 4.25 32.53
N SER A 227 7.16 3.19 31.78
CA SER A 227 8.30 2.30 32.09
C SER A 227 9.67 2.89 31.73
N LEU A 228 9.73 4.00 31.01
CA LEU A 228 10.98 4.71 30.65
C LEU A 228 11.27 5.92 31.55
N LEU A 229 10.36 6.24 32.47
CA LEU A 229 10.53 7.33 33.44
C LEU A 229 10.84 6.84 34.86
N GLU A 230 10.94 5.52 35.08
CA GLU A 230 11.29 4.91 36.38
C GLU A 230 12.65 4.17 36.35
N CYS A 231 13.58 4.60 35.48
CA CYS A 231 14.98 4.18 35.53
C CYS A 231 15.90 5.39 35.62
#